data_8a0b39f534fc10808da0f2cc03c91192
#
_entry.id   8a0b39f534fc10808da0f2cc03c91192
#
_cell.length_a   1.000
_cell.length_b   1.000
_cell.length_c   1.000
_cell.angle_alpha   90.00
_cell.angle_beta   90.00
_cell.angle_gamma   90.00
#
_symmetry.space_group_name_H-M   'P 1'
#
loop_
_entity.id
_entity.type
_entity.pdbx_description
1 polymer ?
#
loop_
_entity_poly.entity_id
_entity_poly.type
_entity_poly.pdbx_seq_one_letter_code
_entity_poly.pdbx_strand_id
1 'polypeptide(L)'
;MSLGTVDRVALEQKVKSMYSDVAANPHGEFHFEMGRKMAERLGYSPTDLDRIPSEAIDSFAGVGHFFHLANLCPGEHVVDLGSGSGMDSFIAALKVGTTGRVVGVDMTDAQLEKASSLAASHAIGTVNYRKGYIEDTGLPGESFDCVISNGVINLAADKTRVFQEVARLLKPGGRLALADIVTEVPLPENVVCNTDLWAACIGGAEEQQTYRSAMETAGLVVERAEENDEYRFVSERAQKATAKWGVKSVSILARKR
;
A
#
# COMPACT_ATOMS: atom_id res chain seq x y z
N MET A 1 -27.56 -17.73 2.26
CA MET A 1 -27.72 -16.59 1.33
C MET A 1 -26.35 -16.33 0.77
N SER A 2 -26.18 -16.31 -0.57
CA SER A 2 -24.90 -15.96 -1.20
C SER A 2 -24.61 -14.51 -0.84
N LEU A 3 -23.51 -14.26 -0.12
CA LEU A 3 -23.00 -12.90 0.08
C LEU A 3 -22.75 -12.31 -1.31
N GLY A 4 -23.32 -11.15 -1.60
CA GLY A 4 -23.06 -10.43 -2.83
C GLY A 4 -21.56 -10.19 -2.96
N THR A 5 -21.00 -10.54 -4.09
CA THR A 5 -19.59 -10.31 -4.37
C THR A 5 -19.45 -9.00 -5.15
N VAL A 6 -18.45 -8.18 -4.79
CA VAL A 6 -18.11 -7.01 -5.58
C VAL A 6 -17.76 -7.40 -7.02
N ASP A 7 -18.21 -6.61 -7.99
CA ASP A 7 -17.79 -6.78 -9.38
C ASP A 7 -16.29 -6.42 -9.49
N ARG A 8 -15.46 -7.47 -9.57
CA ARG A 8 -14.00 -7.35 -9.59
C ARG A 8 -13.49 -6.57 -10.81
N VAL A 9 -14.12 -6.75 -11.97
CA VAL A 9 -13.72 -6.06 -13.22
C VAL A 9 -14.04 -4.58 -13.12
N ALA A 10 -15.25 -4.24 -12.68
CA ALA A 10 -15.64 -2.85 -12.48
C ALA A 10 -14.79 -2.16 -11.40
N LEU A 11 -14.48 -2.85 -10.31
CA LEU A 11 -13.60 -2.35 -9.25
C LEU A 11 -12.19 -2.05 -9.80
N GLU A 12 -11.58 -3.02 -10.48
CA GLU A 12 -10.24 -2.87 -11.04
C GLU A 12 -10.16 -1.68 -12.01
N GLN A 13 -11.12 -1.57 -12.94
CA GLN A 13 -11.18 -0.46 -13.88
C GLN A 13 -11.29 0.89 -13.17
N LYS A 14 -12.10 0.97 -12.14
CA LYS A 14 -12.29 2.19 -11.38
C LYS A 14 -11.04 2.60 -10.61
N VAL A 15 -10.39 1.65 -9.94
CA VAL A 15 -9.12 1.88 -9.23
C VAL A 15 -8.04 2.32 -10.23
N LYS A 16 -7.88 1.62 -11.35
CA LYS A 16 -6.91 2.00 -12.40
C LYS A 16 -7.16 3.41 -12.95
N SER A 17 -8.42 3.75 -13.26
CA SER A 17 -8.76 5.09 -13.74
C SER A 17 -8.39 6.17 -12.73
N MET A 18 -8.80 6.00 -11.48
CA MET A 18 -8.53 6.96 -10.41
C MET A 18 -7.02 7.17 -10.18
N TYR A 19 -6.23 6.10 -10.10
CA TYR A 19 -4.79 6.22 -9.88
C TYR A 19 -4.02 6.66 -11.14
N SER A 20 -4.58 6.46 -12.35
CA SER A 20 -4.07 7.11 -13.56
C SER A 20 -4.24 8.63 -13.48
N ASP A 21 -5.39 9.11 -13.00
CA ASP A 21 -5.64 10.54 -12.80
C ASP A 21 -4.71 11.11 -11.71
N VAL A 22 -4.46 10.39 -10.62
CA VAL A 22 -3.48 10.76 -9.58
C VAL A 22 -2.07 10.91 -10.18
N ALA A 23 -1.64 10.01 -11.05
CA ALA A 23 -0.32 10.11 -11.69
C ALA A 23 -0.21 11.32 -12.60
N ALA A 24 -1.26 11.59 -13.40
CA ALA A 24 -1.28 12.65 -14.41
C ALA A 24 -1.52 14.04 -13.81
N ASN A 25 -2.37 14.14 -12.79
CA ASN A 25 -2.77 15.41 -12.17
C ASN A 25 -2.85 15.30 -10.63
N PRO A 26 -1.72 15.21 -9.92
CA PRO A 26 -1.69 15.02 -8.46
C PRO A 26 -2.29 16.19 -7.68
N HIS A 27 -2.47 17.35 -8.30
CA HIS A 27 -3.10 18.53 -7.69
C HIS A 27 -4.61 18.64 -7.98
N GLY A 28 -5.21 17.60 -8.60
CA GLY A 28 -6.65 17.50 -8.83
C GLY A 28 -7.45 17.34 -7.54
N GLU A 29 -8.77 17.44 -7.65
CA GLU A 29 -9.66 17.19 -6.50
C GLU A 29 -9.88 15.68 -6.33
N PHE A 30 -9.42 15.13 -5.23
CA PHE A 30 -9.63 13.73 -4.84
C PHE A 30 -10.34 13.66 -3.49
N HIS A 31 -10.90 12.50 -3.18
CA HIS A 31 -11.60 12.25 -1.90
C HIS A 31 -10.64 11.84 -0.76
N PHE A 32 -9.34 11.89 -0.99
CA PHE A 32 -8.26 11.66 -0.04
C PHE A 32 -7.19 12.76 -0.17
N GLU A 33 -6.42 12.94 0.89
CA GLU A 33 -5.28 13.83 0.88
C GLU A 33 -4.09 13.21 0.16
N MET A 34 -3.20 14.05 -0.36
CA MET A 34 -1.97 13.64 -1.01
C MET A 34 -0.81 14.59 -0.72
N GLY A 35 0.39 14.14 -1.07
CA GLY A 35 1.56 14.97 -1.15
C GLY A 35 2.29 15.18 0.18
N ARG A 36 3.24 16.10 0.14
CA ARG A 36 4.26 16.29 1.19
C ARG A 36 3.68 16.57 2.58
N LYS A 37 2.71 17.49 2.67
CA LYS A 37 2.13 17.86 3.97
C LYS A 37 1.47 16.68 4.68
N MET A 38 0.79 15.83 3.91
CA MET A 38 0.21 14.60 4.44
C MET A 38 1.32 13.62 4.84
N ALA A 39 2.32 13.38 4.01
CA ALA A 39 3.42 12.48 4.31
C ALA A 39 4.15 12.88 5.61
N GLU A 40 4.49 14.16 5.77
CA GLU A 40 5.12 14.66 7.00
C GLU A 40 4.23 14.47 8.23
N ARG A 41 2.94 14.73 8.12
CA ARG A 41 1.96 14.49 9.20
C ARG A 41 1.86 13.01 9.58
N LEU A 42 1.96 12.10 8.60
CA LEU A 42 1.96 10.65 8.84
C LEU A 42 3.28 10.14 9.45
N GLY A 43 4.30 10.98 9.59
CA GLY A 43 5.56 10.62 10.24
C GLY A 43 6.74 10.39 9.30
N TYR A 44 6.61 10.69 8.00
CA TYR A 44 7.76 10.66 7.09
C TYR A 44 8.76 11.77 7.41
N SER A 45 10.03 11.39 7.45
CA SER A 45 11.11 12.34 7.73
C SER A 45 11.24 13.39 6.62
N PRO A 46 11.17 14.70 6.92
CA PRO A 46 11.46 15.74 5.93
C PRO A 46 12.80 15.54 5.23
N THR A 47 13.82 15.08 5.97
CA THR A 47 15.15 14.82 5.41
C THR A 47 15.16 13.69 4.38
N ASP A 48 14.34 12.64 4.58
CA ASP A 48 14.20 11.57 3.59
C ASP A 48 13.42 12.06 2.36
N LEU A 49 12.35 12.83 2.58
CA LEU A 49 11.53 13.43 1.51
C LEU A 49 12.34 14.41 0.65
N ASP A 50 13.29 15.17 1.23
CA ASP A 50 14.16 16.09 0.48
C ASP A 50 15.17 15.37 -0.45
N ARG A 51 15.33 14.05 -0.31
CA ARG A 51 16.29 13.24 -1.07
C ARG A 51 15.67 12.41 -2.17
N ILE A 52 14.37 12.46 -2.33
CA ILE A 52 13.63 11.70 -3.36
C ILE A 52 12.93 12.66 -4.33
N PRO A 53 12.50 12.19 -5.52
CA PRO A 53 11.80 13.04 -6.48
C PRO A 53 10.52 13.66 -5.89
N SER A 54 10.37 14.97 -5.98
CA SER A 54 9.19 15.71 -5.48
C SER A 54 7.90 15.27 -6.14
N GLU A 55 7.94 14.93 -7.43
CA GLU A 55 6.78 14.50 -8.21
C GLU A 55 6.24 13.13 -7.75
N ALA A 56 7.08 12.29 -7.14
CA ALA A 56 6.63 11.06 -6.49
C ALA A 56 5.88 11.38 -5.19
N ILE A 57 6.37 12.38 -4.43
CA ILE A 57 5.73 12.85 -3.20
C ILE A 57 4.37 13.47 -3.53
N ASP A 58 4.27 14.29 -4.58
CA ASP A 58 3.01 14.95 -4.98
C ASP A 58 1.89 13.93 -5.26
N SER A 59 2.22 12.76 -5.79
CA SER A 59 1.27 11.67 -6.06
C SER A 59 1.10 10.67 -4.91
N PHE A 60 1.72 10.92 -3.77
CA PHE A 60 1.62 10.01 -2.63
C PHE A 60 0.25 10.09 -1.97
N ALA A 61 -0.47 8.98 -1.95
CA ALA A 61 -1.80 8.79 -1.38
C ALA A 61 -1.82 7.67 -0.33
N GLY A 62 -0.71 7.47 0.38
CA GLY A 62 -0.61 6.45 1.42
C GLY A 62 -1.45 6.79 2.66
N VAL A 63 -1.68 5.79 3.48
CA VAL A 63 -2.56 5.91 4.64
C VAL A 63 -1.82 5.87 5.98
N GLY A 64 -0.51 5.66 5.99
CA GLY A 64 0.30 5.63 7.21
C GLY A 64 1.79 5.62 6.92
N HIS A 65 2.59 5.52 7.99
CA HIS A 65 4.03 5.38 7.95
C HIS A 65 4.44 4.09 8.66
N PHE A 66 5.26 3.27 8.03
CA PHE A 66 5.66 1.94 8.54
C PHE A 66 7.17 1.68 8.50
N PHE A 67 7.99 2.63 8.05
CA PHE A 67 9.45 2.40 7.92
C PHE A 67 10.15 2.14 9.25
N HIS A 68 9.63 2.66 10.36
CA HIS A 68 10.11 2.35 11.70
C HIS A 68 9.85 0.87 12.09
N LEU A 69 8.77 0.27 11.57
CA LEU A 69 8.47 -1.17 11.73
C LEU A 69 9.27 -2.01 10.72
N ALA A 70 9.35 -1.55 9.48
CA ALA A 70 10.12 -2.21 8.43
C ALA A 70 11.60 -2.34 8.79
N ASN A 71 12.16 -1.31 9.44
CA ASN A 71 13.56 -1.27 9.90
C ASN A 71 14.54 -1.80 8.83
N LEU A 72 14.46 -1.19 7.62
CA LEU A 72 15.24 -1.61 6.47
C LEU A 72 16.73 -1.41 6.70
N CYS A 73 17.52 -2.40 6.28
CA CYS A 73 18.98 -2.41 6.42
C CYS A 73 19.68 -2.34 5.06
N PRO A 74 20.92 -1.77 5.00
CA PRO A 74 21.72 -1.79 3.79
C PRO A 74 21.90 -3.20 3.23
N GLY A 75 21.73 -3.35 1.90
CA GLY A 75 21.88 -4.61 1.19
C GLY A 75 20.60 -5.45 1.09
N GLU A 76 19.51 -5.09 1.77
CA GLU A 76 18.25 -5.83 1.68
C GLU A 76 17.58 -5.71 0.31
N HIS A 77 16.87 -6.77 -0.07
CA HIS A 77 15.99 -6.83 -1.22
C HIS A 77 14.55 -6.60 -0.77
N VAL A 78 13.89 -5.59 -1.32
CA VAL A 78 12.55 -5.14 -0.92
C VAL A 78 11.58 -5.19 -2.10
N VAL A 79 10.35 -5.59 -1.86
CA VAL A 79 9.22 -5.41 -2.79
C VAL A 79 8.28 -4.36 -2.20
N ASP A 80 7.85 -3.42 -3.04
CA ASP A 80 6.82 -2.43 -2.74
C ASP A 80 5.56 -2.79 -3.54
N LEU A 81 4.54 -3.28 -2.85
CA LEU A 81 3.26 -3.70 -3.45
C LEU A 81 2.30 -2.51 -3.56
N GLY A 82 1.91 -2.19 -4.80
CA GLY A 82 1.13 -0.99 -5.11
C GLY A 82 2.00 0.26 -5.01
N SER A 83 3.17 0.22 -5.65
CA SER A 83 4.21 1.25 -5.51
C SER A 83 3.81 2.64 -6.00
N GLY A 84 2.73 2.76 -6.78
CA GLY A 84 2.28 4.00 -7.36
C GLY A 84 3.41 4.73 -8.10
N SER A 85 3.51 6.05 -7.92
CA SER A 85 4.60 6.88 -8.48
C SER A 85 5.95 6.73 -7.75
N GLY A 86 6.05 5.82 -6.77
CA GLY A 86 7.32 5.36 -6.21
C GLY A 86 7.81 6.04 -4.94
N MET A 87 7.03 6.86 -4.24
CA MET A 87 7.52 7.55 -3.04
C MET A 87 8.13 6.58 -2.01
N ASP A 88 7.38 5.54 -1.61
CA ASP A 88 7.86 4.56 -0.64
C ASP A 88 9.00 3.70 -1.20
N SER A 89 8.96 3.36 -2.50
CA SER A 89 10.06 2.68 -3.19
C SER A 89 11.36 3.49 -3.15
N PHE A 90 11.32 4.81 -3.37
CA PHE A 90 12.49 5.68 -3.31
C PHE A 90 13.04 5.81 -1.89
N ILE A 91 12.16 5.94 -0.89
CA ILE A 91 12.58 5.94 0.52
C ILE A 91 13.22 4.59 0.89
N ALA A 92 12.61 3.47 0.47
CA ALA A 92 13.22 2.16 0.67
C ALA A 92 14.61 2.06 0.04
N ALA A 93 14.80 2.60 -1.19
CA ALA A 93 16.10 2.66 -1.85
C ALA A 93 17.14 3.43 -1.06
N LEU A 94 16.77 4.55 -0.44
CA LEU A 94 17.67 5.30 0.46
C LEU A 94 18.12 4.45 1.65
N LYS A 95 17.22 3.63 2.21
CA LYS A 95 17.50 2.80 3.39
C LYS A 95 18.36 1.59 3.04
N VAL A 96 18.08 0.90 1.93
CA VAL A 96 18.84 -0.30 1.54
C VAL A 96 20.18 0.04 0.87
N GLY A 97 20.37 1.27 0.42
CA GLY A 97 21.61 1.75 -0.16
C GLY A 97 21.97 1.07 -1.50
N THR A 98 23.20 1.31 -1.96
CA THR A 98 23.67 0.89 -3.31
C THR A 98 23.86 -0.62 -3.47
N THR A 99 23.95 -1.36 -2.37
CA THR A 99 24.08 -2.82 -2.37
C THR A 99 22.74 -3.55 -2.25
N GLY A 100 21.66 -2.81 -1.89
CA GLY A 100 20.30 -3.33 -1.84
C GLY A 100 19.58 -3.23 -3.18
N ARG A 101 18.34 -3.68 -3.19
CA ARG A 101 17.46 -3.63 -4.36
C ARG A 101 16.02 -3.42 -3.94
N VAL A 102 15.28 -2.59 -4.68
CA VAL A 102 13.84 -2.39 -4.51
C VAL A 102 13.12 -2.72 -5.81
N VAL A 103 12.02 -3.44 -5.74
CA VAL A 103 11.13 -3.70 -6.87
C VAL A 103 9.75 -3.15 -6.52
N GLY A 104 9.34 -2.09 -7.20
CA GLY A 104 7.98 -1.58 -7.14
C GLY A 104 7.06 -2.36 -8.08
N VAL A 105 5.91 -2.81 -7.59
CA VAL A 105 4.88 -3.49 -8.38
C VAL A 105 3.60 -2.68 -8.35
N ASP A 106 3.06 -2.35 -9.52
CA ASP A 106 1.76 -1.68 -9.65
C ASP A 106 1.02 -2.20 -10.89
N MET A 107 -0.30 -2.11 -10.88
CA MET A 107 -1.13 -2.54 -12.01
C MET A 107 -1.41 -1.40 -13.02
N THR A 108 -1.07 -0.15 -12.66
CA THR A 108 -1.42 1.07 -13.38
C THR A 108 -0.25 1.56 -14.22
N ASP A 109 -0.39 1.56 -15.55
CA ASP A 109 0.70 1.94 -16.46
C ASP A 109 1.19 3.38 -16.21
N ALA A 110 0.28 4.35 -16.04
CA ALA A 110 0.64 5.74 -15.80
C ALA A 110 1.49 5.94 -14.53
N GLN A 111 1.21 5.19 -13.46
CA GLN A 111 2.00 5.21 -12.23
C GLN A 111 3.41 4.67 -12.48
N LEU A 112 3.53 3.52 -13.15
CA LEU A 112 4.82 2.88 -13.43
C LEU A 112 5.68 3.70 -14.40
N GLU A 113 5.08 4.30 -15.42
CA GLU A 113 5.77 5.19 -16.36
C GLU A 113 6.36 6.40 -15.62
N LYS A 114 5.55 7.05 -14.76
CA LYS A 114 6.01 8.15 -13.93
C LYS A 114 7.15 7.72 -12.99
N ALA A 115 6.95 6.65 -12.23
CA ALA A 115 7.96 6.14 -11.29
C ALA A 115 9.28 5.77 -12.00
N SER A 116 9.20 5.09 -13.14
CA SER A 116 10.38 4.69 -13.93
C SER A 116 11.12 5.91 -14.51
N SER A 117 10.37 6.90 -15.01
CA SER A 117 10.93 8.15 -15.50
C SER A 117 11.67 8.92 -14.39
N LEU A 118 11.07 9.00 -13.20
CA LEU A 118 11.67 9.65 -12.04
C LEU A 118 12.92 8.91 -11.56
N ALA A 119 12.91 7.58 -11.52
CA ALA A 119 14.11 6.80 -11.19
C ALA A 119 15.25 7.05 -12.16
N ALA A 120 14.97 7.10 -13.47
CA ALA A 120 15.96 7.36 -14.50
C ALA A 120 16.53 8.79 -14.43
N SER A 121 15.66 9.81 -14.31
CA SER A 121 16.07 11.22 -14.28
C SER A 121 16.89 11.59 -13.04
N HIS A 122 16.68 10.88 -11.92
CA HIS A 122 17.43 11.09 -10.68
C HIS A 122 18.57 10.07 -10.47
N ALA A 123 18.87 9.24 -11.48
CA ALA A 123 19.92 8.21 -11.44
C ALA A 123 19.80 7.25 -10.25
N ILE A 124 18.56 6.90 -9.86
CA ILE A 124 18.27 5.96 -8.75
C ILE A 124 18.26 4.53 -9.31
N GLY A 125 19.43 3.92 -9.45
CA GLY A 125 19.60 2.60 -10.08
C GLY A 125 19.21 1.40 -9.17
N THR A 126 18.93 1.64 -7.90
CA THR A 126 18.55 0.59 -6.94
C THR A 126 17.08 0.21 -7.00
N VAL A 127 16.24 1.01 -7.68
CA VAL A 127 14.79 0.76 -7.85
C VAL A 127 14.51 0.31 -9.27
N ASN A 128 13.67 -0.72 -9.39
CA ASN A 128 13.08 -1.14 -10.65
C ASN A 128 11.58 -1.26 -10.49
N TYR A 129 10.81 -0.95 -11.54
CA TYR A 129 9.36 -1.03 -11.53
C TYR A 129 8.87 -2.13 -12.46
N ARG A 130 7.81 -2.82 -12.05
CA ARG A 130 7.21 -3.92 -12.79
C ARG A 130 5.70 -3.83 -12.77
N LYS A 131 5.07 -4.00 -13.93
CA LYS A 131 3.62 -4.17 -14.04
C LYS A 131 3.23 -5.54 -13.51
N GLY A 132 2.28 -5.56 -12.57
CA GLY A 132 1.75 -6.79 -11.97
C GLY A 132 0.60 -6.51 -11.02
N TYR A 133 -0.09 -7.58 -10.66
CA TYR A 133 -1.09 -7.56 -9.59
C TYR A 133 -0.44 -7.95 -8.27
N ILE A 134 -0.90 -7.38 -7.18
CA ILE A 134 -0.36 -7.69 -5.84
C ILE A 134 -0.71 -9.10 -5.37
N GLU A 135 -1.72 -9.74 -6.00
CA GLU A 135 -2.11 -11.14 -5.79
C GLU A 135 -1.25 -12.15 -6.56
N ASP A 136 -0.50 -11.67 -7.59
CA ASP A 136 0.40 -12.47 -8.43
C ASP A 136 1.40 -11.55 -9.13
N THR A 137 2.52 -11.30 -8.48
CA THR A 137 3.55 -10.37 -8.95
C THR A 137 4.41 -10.92 -10.07
N GLY A 138 4.44 -12.26 -10.24
CA GLY A 138 5.37 -12.98 -11.13
C GLY A 138 6.84 -12.81 -10.74
N LEU A 139 7.15 -12.34 -9.51
CA LEU A 139 8.50 -12.26 -8.97
C LEU A 139 8.94 -13.62 -8.38
N PRO A 140 10.26 -13.87 -8.27
CA PRO A 140 10.75 -15.12 -7.69
C PRO A 140 10.39 -15.24 -6.20
N GLY A 141 9.99 -16.43 -5.78
CA GLY A 141 9.72 -16.74 -4.37
C GLY A 141 11.00 -16.75 -3.52
N GLU A 142 10.84 -16.56 -2.22
CA GLU A 142 11.91 -16.61 -1.20
C GLU A 142 13.16 -15.77 -1.55
N SER A 143 12.91 -14.61 -2.19
CA SER A 143 13.99 -13.78 -2.73
C SER A 143 14.10 -12.41 -2.05
N PHE A 144 13.14 -12.06 -1.20
CA PHE A 144 13.05 -10.74 -0.61
C PHE A 144 13.13 -10.79 0.92
N ASP A 145 13.83 -9.82 1.49
CA ASP A 145 14.00 -9.65 2.93
C ASP A 145 12.81 -8.93 3.56
N CYS A 146 12.22 -8.02 2.80
CA CYS A 146 11.06 -7.25 3.22
C CYS A 146 10.07 -7.03 2.06
N VAL A 147 8.78 -7.08 2.38
CA VAL A 147 7.69 -6.58 1.54
C VAL A 147 7.09 -5.38 2.23
N ILE A 148 6.86 -4.29 1.50
CA ILE A 148 6.17 -3.10 1.98
C ILE A 148 4.91 -2.84 1.16
N SER A 149 3.91 -2.16 1.76
CA SER A 149 2.68 -1.73 1.06
C SER A 149 2.00 -0.60 1.81
N ASN A 150 1.34 0.32 1.10
CA ASN A 150 0.69 1.49 1.70
C ASN A 150 -0.66 1.80 1.05
N GLY A 151 -1.76 1.47 1.75
CA GLY A 151 -3.13 1.80 1.33
C GLY A 151 -3.61 1.04 0.08
N VAL A 152 -3.08 -0.15 -0.17
CA VAL A 152 -3.34 -0.89 -1.41
C VAL A 152 -4.06 -2.22 -1.17
N ILE A 153 -3.70 -2.95 -0.11
CA ILE A 153 -4.24 -4.30 0.10
C ILE A 153 -5.75 -4.25 0.38
N ASN A 154 -6.24 -3.21 1.04
CA ASN A 154 -7.67 -2.98 1.22
C ASN A 154 -8.45 -2.86 -0.11
N LEU A 155 -7.79 -2.47 -1.20
CA LEU A 155 -8.39 -2.38 -2.53
C LEU A 155 -8.45 -3.74 -3.25
N ALA A 156 -7.69 -4.73 -2.81
CA ALA A 156 -7.72 -6.08 -3.38
C ALA A 156 -9.05 -6.79 -3.04
N ALA A 157 -9.63 -7.43 -4.05
CA ALA A 157 -10.86 -8.21 -3.86
C ALA A 157 -10.62 -9.53 -3.09
N ASP A 158 -9.37 -10.01 -3.05
CA ASP A 158 -8.97 -11.25 -2.38
C ASP A 158 -7.67 -11.04 -1.60
N LYS A 159 -7.81 -10.56 -0.38
CA LYS A 159 -6.66 -10.28 0.50
C LYS A 159 -5.90 -11.53 0.93
N THR A 160 -6.60 -12.68 0.99
CA THR A 160 -5.95 -13.95 1.29
C THR A 160 -4.90 -14.29 0.24
N ARG A 161 -5.21 -14.10 -1.05
CA ARG A 161 -4.24 -14.30 -2.13
C ARG A 161 -3.07 -13.32 -2.05
N VAL A 162 -3.33 -12.06 -1.67
CA VAL A 162 -2.25 -11.08 -1.48
C VAL A 162 -1.30 -11.56 -0.38
N PHE A 163 -1.79 -11.98 0.78
CA PHE A 163 -0.91 -12.45 1.86
C PHE A 163 -0.20 -13.75 1.54
N GLN A 164 -0.82 -14.64 0.76
CA GLN A 164 -0.14 -15.83 0.23
C GLN A 164 1.01 -15.45 -0.71
N GLU A 165 0.80 -14.45 -1.59
CA GLU A 165 1.85 -13.94 -2.47
C GLU A 165 2.98 -13.26 -1.66
N VAL A 166 2.65 -12.46 -0.65
CA VAL A 166 3.63 -11.89 0.28
C VAL A 166 4.47 -12.98 0.93
N ALA A 167 3.82 -14.01 1.49
CA ALA A 167 4.52 -15.13 2.12
C ALA A 167 5.40 -15.90 1.12
N ARG A 168 4.96 -16.04 -0.14
CA ARG A 168 5.74 -16.66 -1.21
C ARG A 168 6.99 -15.87 -1.56
N LEU A 169 6.89 -14.53 -1.62
CA LEU A 169 7.99 -13.63 -1.97
C LEU A 169 9.07 -13.56 -0.88
N LEU A 170 8.65 -13.57 0.38
CA LEU A 170 9.56 -13.42 1.51
C LEU A 170 10.45 -14.64 1.70
N LYS A 171 11.73 -14.41 2.00
CA LYS A 171 12.64 -15.41 2.56
C LYS A 171 12.11 -15.91 3.90
N PRO A 172 12.49 -17.12 4.37
CA PRO A 172 12.26 -17.53 5.76
C PRO A 172 12.78 -16.45 6.73
N GLY A 173 11.95 -16.03 7.70
CA GLY A 173 12.27 -14.94 8.61
C GLY A 173 12.17 -13.54 8.03
N GLY A 174 11.86 -13.39 6.74
CA GLY A 174 11.55 -12.10 6.11
C GLY A 174 10.28 -11.45 6.68
N ARG A 175 10.07 -10.18 6.41
CA ARG A 175 8.98 -9.40 7.04
C ARG A 175 8.12 -8.63 6.06
N LEU A 176 6.86 -8.50 6.41
CA LEU A 176 5.90 -7.57 5.81
C LEU A 176 5.75 -6.38 6.74
N ALA A 177 5.92 -5.17 6.21
CA ALA A 177 5.57 -3.93 6.90
C ALA A 177 4.61 -3.13 6.03
N LEU A 178 3.43 -2.84 6.52
CA LEU A 178 2.40 -2.16 5.74
C LEU A 178 1.67 -1.09 6.55
N ALA A 179 1.02 -0.16 5.85
CA ALA A 179 -0.05 0.66 6.38
C ALA A 179 -1.31 0.43 5.54
N ASP A 180 -2.46 0.22 6.18
CA ASP A 180 -3.71 -0.06 5.48
C ASP A 180 -4.95 0.39 6.28
N ILE A 181 -6.11 0.39 5.61
CA ILE A 181 -7.39 0.73 6.21
C ILE A 181 -8.12 -0.55 6.64
N VAL A 182 -8.50 -0.58 7.90
CA VAL A 182 -9.27 -1.69 8.52
C VAL A 182 -10.51 -1.15 9.22
N THR A 183 -11.37 -2.05 9.69
CA THR A 183 -12.56 -1.72 10.48
C THR A 183 -12.56 -2.44 11.81
N GLU A 184 -13.29 -1.92 12.79
CA GLU A 184 -13.50 -2.59 14.07
C GLU A 184 -14.61 -3.64 14.01
N VAL A 185 -15.58 -3.44 13.14
CA VAL A 185 -16.71 -4.35 12.91
C VAL A 185 -16.88 -4.63 11.42
N PRO A 186 -17.42 -5.80 11.04
CA PRO A 186 -17.66 -6.13 9.64
C PRO A 186 -18.53 -5.09 8.94
N LEU A 187 -18.14 -4.71 7.73
CA LEU A 187 -18.94 -3.81 6.90
C LEU A 187 -20.19 -4.53 6.34
N PRO A 188 -21.34 -3.85 6.26
CA PRO A 188 -22.53 -4.43 5.65
C PRO A 188 -22.35 -4.61 4.13
N GLU A 189 -23.06 -5.61 3.58
CA GLU A 189 -22.96 -6.03 2.18
C GLU A 189 -23.13 -4.86 1.17
N ASN A 190 -24.07 -3.96 1.42
CA ASN A 190 -24.30 -2.80 0.56
C ASN A 190 -23.14 -1.79 0.54
N VAL A 191 -22.23 -1.86 1.50
CA VAL A 191 -20.98 -1.08 1.54
C VAL A 191 -19.88 -1.85 0.80
N VAL A 192 -19.73 -3.13 1.11
CA VAL A 192 -18.75 -4.01 0.46
C VAL A 192 -18.99 -4.16 -1.04
N CYS A 193 -20.24 -4.17 -1.50
CA CYS A 193 -20.57 -4.27 -2.92
C CYS A 193 -20.53 -2.92 -3.68
N ASN A 194 -20.18 -1.83 -3.01
CA ASN A 194 -20.16 -0.49 -3.62
C ASN A 194 -18.73 -0.12 -4.08
N THR A 195 -18.50 -0.17 -5.39
CA THR A 195 -17.19 0.14 -5.99
C THR A 195 -16.71 1.57 -5.75
N ASP A 196 -17.63 2.54 -5.53
CA ASP A 196 -17.26 3.92 -5.18
C ASP A 196 -16.67 4.01 -3.78
N LEU A 197 -17.24 3.27 -2.83
CA LEU A 197 -16.72 3.19 -1.47
C LEU A 197 -15.41 2.38 -1.40
N TRP A 198 -15.23 1.41 -2.30
CA TRP A 198 -13.95 0.69 -2.42
C TRP A 198 -12.84 1.63 -2.91
N ALA A 199 -13.07 2.35 -4.00
CA ALA A 199 -12.11 3.31 -4.51
C ALA A 199 -11.75 4.38 -3.47
N ALA A 200 -12.67 4.66 -2.53
CA ALA A 200 -12.46 5.55 -1.38
C ALA A 200 -11.78 4.86 -0.18
N CYS A 201 -11.18 3.68 -0.35
CA CYS A 201 -10.53 2.87 0.71
C CYS A 201 -11.47 2.41 1.85
N ILE A 202 -12.79 2.49 1.68
CA ILE A 202 -13.78 2.10 2.70
C ILE A 202 -14.41 0.74 2.40
N GLY A 203 -14.93 0.57 1.17
CA GLY A 203 -15.69 -0.65 0.82
C GLY A 203 -14.86 -1.93 0.88
N GLY A 204 -13.56 -1.83 0.67
CA GLY A 204 -12.60 -2.92 0.78
C GLY A 204 -11.96 -3.08 2.16
N ALA A 205 -12.23 -2.17 3.11
CA ALA A 205 -11.69 -2.31 4.45
C ALA A 205 -12.30 -3.53 5.13
N GLU A 206 -11.45 -4.40 5.67
CA GLU A 206 -11.84 -5.63 6.33
C GLU A 206 -11.75 -5.46 7.85
N GLU A 207 -12.56 -6.22 8.57
CA GLU A 207 -12.51 -6.23 10.03
C GLU A 207 -11.10 -6.68 10.49
N GLN A 208 -10.52 -5.95 11.44
CA GLN A 208 -9.11 -6.08 11.85
C GLN A 208 -8.73 -7.52 12.24
N GLN A 209 -9.62 -8.25 12.89
CA GLN A 209 -9.34 -9.64 13.28
C GLN A 209 -9.35 -10.58 12.08
N THR A 210 -10.24 -10.38 11.12
CA THR A 210 -10.30 -11.15 9.87
C THR A 210 -9.05 -10.88 9.02
N TYR A 211 -8.63 -9.60 8.92
CA TYR A 211 -7.41 -9.19 8.23
C TYR A 211 -6.16 -9.86 8.84
N ARG A 212 -6.06 -9.87 10.18
CA ARG A 212 -4.99 -10.58 10.91
C ARG A 212 -5.02 -12.09 10.65
N SER A 213 -6.21 -12.70 10.71
CA SER A 213 -6.37 -14.14 10.48
C SER A 213 -5.97 -14.55 9.06
N ALA A 214 -6.20 -13.71 8.05
CA ALA A 214 -5.76 -13.93 6.69
C ALA A 214 -4.22 -13.94 6.59
N MET A 215 -3.52 -13.03 7.28
CA MET A 215 -2.05 -13.04 7.38
C MET A 215 -1.55 -14.34 8.04
N GLU A 216 -2.12 -14.71 9.18
CA GLU A 216 -1.71 -15.90 9.95
C GLU A 216 -1.93 -17.18 9.14
N THR A 217 -3.03 -17.27 8.38
CA THR A 217 -3.33 -18.38 7.48
C THR A 217 -2.30 -18.50 6.35
N ALA A 218 -1.76 -17.37 5.88
CA ALA A 218 -0.67 -17.34 4.90
C ALA A 218 0.72 -17.65 5.50
N GLY A 219 0.84 -17.87 6.80
CA GLY A 219 2.11 -18.13 7.48
C GLY A 219 2.86 -16.88 7.94
N LEU A 220 2.17 -15.73 8.00
CA LEU A 220 2.72 -14.46 8.48
C LEU A 220 2.27 -14.22 9.92
N VAL A 221 3.19 -14.12 10.86
CA VAL A 221 2.90 -13.84 12.27
C VAL A 221 2.93 -12.36 12.52
N VAL A 222 1.80 -11.77 12.92
CA VAL A 222 1.73 -10.35 13.27
C VAL A 222 2.47 -10.11 14.58
N GLU A 223 3.54 -9.32 14.52
CA GLU A 223 4.38 -8.94 15.66
C GLU A 223 3.95 -7.61 16.29
N ARG A 224 3.51 -6.66 15.47
CA ARG A 224 3.07 -5.32 15.89
C ARG A 224 1.92 -4.83 15.04
N ALA A 225 1.02 -4.07 15.65
CA ALA A 225 -0.01 -3.28 14.97
C ALA A 225 -0.18 -1.97 15.74
N GLU A 226 -0.18 -0.86 15.02
CA GLU A 226 -0.26 0.51 15.56
C GLU A 226 -1.32 1.29 14.78
N GLU A 227 -2.15 2.09 15.45
CA GLU A 227 -3.07 3.00 14.78
C GLU A 227 -2.32 4.22 14.24
N ASN A 228 -2.73 4.70 13.08
CA ASN A 228 -2.22 5.92 12.47
C ASN A 228 -3.18 7.08 12.76
N ASP A 229 -3.15 7.59 13.98
CA ASP A 229 -4.07 8.64 14.49
C ASP A 229 -4.02 9.93 13.66
N GLU A 230 -2.89 10.18 12.98
CA GLU A 230 -2.69 11.35 12.13
C GLU A 230 -3.31 11.21 10.72
N TYR A 231 -3.78 10.00 10.36
CA TYR A 231 -4.49 9.83 9.09
C TYR A 231 -5.89 10.41 9.17
N ARG A 232 -6.30 11.14 8.12
CA ARG A 232 -7.58 11.86 8.10
C ARG A 232 -8.44 11.44 6.91
N PHE A 233 -9.64 10.98 7.21
CA PHE A 233 -10.66 10.78 6.20
C PHE A 233 -11.31 12.12 5.82
N VAL A 234 -11.16 12.55 4.55
CA VAL A 234 -11.58 13.90 4.12
C VAL A 234 -13.05 13.93 3.71
N SER A 235 -13.56 12.87 3.10
CA SER A 235 -14.94 12.85 2.63
C SER A 235 -15.93 12.63 3.79
N GLU A 236 -17.09 13.30 3.74
CA GLU A 236 -18.15 13.08 4.72
C GLU A 236 -18.58 11.61 4.84
N ARG A 237 -18.55 10.87 3.71
CA ARG A 237 -18.89 9.45 3.70
C ARG A 237 -17.89 8.63 4.49
N ALA A 238 -16.60 8.92 4.33
CA ALA A 238 -15.55 8.26 5.08
C ALA A 238 -15.61 8.59 6.58
N GLN A 239 -15.86 9.85 6.95
CA GLN A 239 -16.05 10.27 8.34
C GLN A 239 -17.26 9.59 8.99
N LYS A 240 -18.39 9.46 8.25
CA LYS A 240 -19.56 8.70 8.73
C LYS A 240 -19.26 7.20 8.89
N ALA A 241 -18.45 6.61 7.99
CA ALA A 241 -18.02 5.23 8.08
C ALA A 241 -17.11 5.01 9.30
N THR A 242 -16.18 5.92 9.56
CA THR A 242 -15.34 5.91 10.76
C THR A 242 -16.20 5.88 12.02
N ALA A 243 -17.14 6.81 12.15
CA ALA A 243 -18.02 6.91 13.32
C ALA A 243 -18.93 5.67 13.51
N LYS A 244 -19.31 5.00 12.41
CA LYS A 244 -20.27 3.90 12.44
C LYS A 244 -19.65 2.52 12.55
N TRP A 245 -18.50 2.30 11.93
CA TRP A 245 -17.87 0.97 11.78
C TRP A 245 -16.43 0.93 12.29
N GLY A 246 -15.93 2.01 12.90
CA GLY A 246 -14.55 2.10 13.37
C GLY A 246 -13.54 1.95 12.24
N VAL A 247 -13.81 2.59 11.08
CA VAL A 247 -12.83 2.61 9.96
C VAL A 247 -11.62 3.42 10.38
N LYS A 248 -10.45 2.81 10.30
CA LYS A 248 -9.20 3.43 10.75
C LYS A 248 -8.01 2.98 9.91
N SER A 249 -6.94 3.76 9.95
CA SER A 249 -5.64 3.38 9.39
C SER A 249 -4.79 2.71 10.46
N VAL A 250 -4.10 1.63 10.06
CA VAL A 250 -3.17 0.88 10.93
C VAL A 250 -1.86 0.61 10.20
N SER A 251 -0.74 0.66 10.94
CA SER A 251 0.55 0.14 10.48
C SER A 251 0.83 -1.20 11.14
N ILE A 252 1.23 -2.19 10.34
CA ILE A 252 1.39 -3.58 10.78
C ILE A 252 2.77 -4.10 10.40
N LEU A 253 3.43 -4.79 11.34
CA LEU A 253 4.59 -5.63 11.10
C LEU A 253 4.20 -7.09 11.26
N ALA A 254 4.47 -7.90 10.23
CA ALA A 254 4.32 -9.36 10.31
C ALA A 254 5.58 -10.05 9.77
N ARG A 255 5.88 -11.24 10.29
CA ARG A 255 7.07 -12.02 9.92
C ARG A 255 6.68 -13.38 9.33
N LYS A 256 7.36 -13.78 8.24
CA LYS A 256 7.25 -15.14 7.69
C LYS A 256 7.93 -16.13 8.64
N ARG A 257 7.20 -17.20 9.00
CA ARG A 257 7.72 -18.34 9.75
C ARG A 257 8.76 -19.13 8.98
#